data_e50199537eb166795fd3e4614de0591d
#
_entry.id   e50199537eb166795fd3e4614de0591d
#
_cell.length_a   1.000
_cell.length_b   1.000
_cell.length_c   1.000
_cell.angle_alpha   90.00
_cell.angle_beta   90.00
_cell.angle_gamma   90.00
#
_symmetry.space_group_name_H-M   'P 1'
#
loop_
_entity.id
_entity.type
_entity.pdbx_description
1 polymer ?
#
loop_
_entity_poly.entity_id
_entity_poly.type
_entity_poly.pdbx_seq_one_letter_code
_entity_poly.pdbx_strand_id
1 'polypeptide(L)'
;MATGRSTQLTRQIGEHLVVAELGRMGFIATPFAGNVPSFDLLVANEAGFSIPVQVKTINGGSWQFKVTSFLDIEIKRDRQTVLGRKSTLNPGLVCVLVLLGGAGKDEFFTLTFKDLQTYFVHHYKGRKRPHKIQSLHCAVQPKDLQEFKSWNALLDALKGTKQQLAREWKPESK
;
A
#
# COMPACT_ATOMS: atom_id res chain seq x y z
N MET A 1 -0.40 23.36 11.37
CA MET A 1 -1.37 22.44 10.70
C MET A 1 -1.06 22.42 9.21
N ALA A 2 -0.89 21.24 8.61
CA ALA A 2 -0.72 21.13 7.16
C ALA A 2 -2.02 21.59 6.48
N THR A 3 -1.92 22.51 5.54
CA THR A 3 -3.07 22.92 4.71
C THR A 3 -3.38 21.81 3.72
N GLY A 4 -4.62 21.70 3.23
CA GLY A 4 -5.00 20.69 2.23
C GLY A 4 -4.10 20.73 0.98
N ARG A 5 -3.62 21.90 0.59
CA ARG A 5 -2.66 22.11 -0.50
C ARG A 5 -1.30 21.47 -0.22
N SER A 6 -0.78 21.59 1.01
CA SER A 6 0.48 20.97 1.44
C SER A 6 0.39 19.44 1.40
N THR A 7 -0.74 18.88 1.83
CA THR A 7 -0.97 17.42 1.80
C THR A 7 -1.06 16.89 0.37
N GLN A 8 -1.75 17.60 -0.52
CA GLN A 8 -1.86 17.21 -1.92
C GLN A 8 -0.52 17.25 -2.64
N LEU A 9 0.28 18.29 -2.41
CA LEU A 9 1.63 18.41 -2.99
C LEU A 9 2.55 17.30 -2.49
N THR A 10 2.52 16.99 -1.18
CA THR A 10 3.29 15.87 -0.60
C THR A 10 2.94 14.55 -1.27
N ARG A 11 1.65 14.29 -1.49
CA ARG A 11 1.18 13.08 -2.19
C ARG A 11 1.73 13.02 -3.62
N GLN A 12 1.59 14.08 -4.40
CA GLN A 12 2.09 14.14 -5.78
C GLN A 12 3.62 13.95 -5.87
N ILE A 13 4.36 14.57 -4.95
CA ILE A 13 5.82 14.40 -4.88
C ILE A 13 6.16 12.90 -4.73
N GLY A 14 5.52 12.20 -3.81
CA GLY A 14 5.78 10.78 -3.59
C GLY A 14 5.43 9.92 -4.80
N GLU A 15 4.30 10.16 -5.46
CA GLU A 15 3.91 9.45 -6.67
C GLU A 15 4.99 9.62 -7.77
N HIS A 16 5.46 10.84 -8.00
CA HIS A 16 6.52 11.11 -8.99
C HIS A 16 7.88 10.54 -8.60
N LEU A 17 8.23 10.54 -7.31
CA LEU A 17 9.47 9.89 -6.84
C LEU A 17 9.44 8.39 -7.07
N VAL A 18 8.31 7.72 -6.79
CA VAL A 18 8.14 6.29 -7.07
C VAL A 18 8.28 6.00 -8.57
N VAL A 19 7.66 6.82 -9.43
CA VAL A 19 7.83 6.70 -10.90
C VAL A 19 9.29 6.82 -11.31
N ALA A 20 10.00 7.81 -10.76
CA ALA A 20 11.41 8.04 -11.09
C ALA A 20 12.31 6.88 -10.63
N GLU A 21 12.12 6.36 -9.42
CA GLU A 21 12.89 5.23 -8.91
C GLU A 21 12.62 3.95 -9.72
N LEU A 22 11.36 3.67 -10.04
CA LEU A 22 11.00 2.52 -10.86
C LEU A 22 11.57 2.63 -12.28
N GLY A 23 11.59 3.85 -12.85
CA GLY A 23 12.23 4.11 -14.14
C GLY A 23 13.73 3.81 -14.13
N ARG A 24 14.45 4.17 -13.04
CA ARG A 24 15.87 3.81 -12.86
C ARG A 24 16.10 2.31 -12.76
N MET A 25 15.12 1.57 -12.30
CA MET A 25 15.14 0.11 -12.21
C MET A 25 14.71 -0.59 -13.50
N GLY A 26 14.39 0.16 -14.56
CA GLY A 26 13.97 -0.39 -15.86
C GLY A 26 12.48 -0.70 -15.98
N PHE A 27 11.64 -0.22 -15.06
CA PHE A 27 10.19 -0.39 -15.15
C PHE A 27 9.51 0.82 -15.79
N ILE A 28 8.38 0.57 -16.45
CA ILE A 28 7.50 1.63 -16.92
C ILE A 28 6.46 1.87 -15.79
N ALA A 29 6.44 3.07 -15.26
CA ALA A 29 5.46 3.46 -14.23
C ALA A 29 4.71 4.72 -14.67
N THR A 30 3.39 4.70 -14.59
CA THR A 30 2.55 5.84 -14.97
C THR A 30 1.51 6.13 -13.89
N PRO A 31 1.39 7.39 -13.44
CA PRO A 31 0.32 7.80 -12.55
C PRO A 31 -1.01 7.87 -13.31
N PHE A 32 -2.10 7.61 -12.63
CA PHE A 32 -3.43 7.81 -13.18
C PHE A 32 -3.82 9.28 -13.11
N ALA A 33 -4.44 9.76 -14.17
CA ALA A 33 -5.06 11.08 -14.17
C ALA A 33 -6.39 11.01 -13.40
N GLY A 34 -6.52 11.80 -12.33
CA GLY A 34 -7.74 11.88 -11.52
C GLY A 34 -7.77 10.92 -10.32
N ASN A 35 -8.94 10.82 -9.70
CA ASN A 35 -9.14 9.96 -8.53
C ASN A 35 -9.54 8.55 -8.97
N VAL A 36 -8.56 7.66 -9.09
CA VAL A 36 -8.82 6.23 -9.27
C VAL A 36 -8.93 5.59 -7.88
N PRO A 37 -10.02 4.91 -7.58
CA PRO A 37 -10.14 4.22 -6.30
C PRO A 37 -9.10 3.11 -6.19
N SER A 38 -8.43 3.02 -5.06
CA SER A 38 -7.59 1.90 -4.62
C SER A 38 -6.15 1.85 -5.12
N PHE A 39 -5.73 2.57 -6.15
CA PHE A 39 -4.34 2.62 -6.58
C PHE A 39 -4.00 3.93 -7.30
N ASP A 40 -2.73 4.30 -7.28
CA ASP A 40 -2.24 5.60 -7.78
C ASP A 40 -1.41 5.45 -9.06
N LEU A 41 -0.74 4.30 -9.25
CA LEU A 41 0.14 4.02 -10.37
C LEU A 41 -0.19 2.68 -11.03
N LEU A 42 0.10 2.57 -12.33
CA LEU A 42 0.29 1.31 -13.04
C LEU A 42 1.78 1.12 -13.31
N VAL A 43 2.32 -0.03 -12.91
CA VAL A 43 3.73 -0.38 -13.12
C VAL A 43 3.83 -1.59 -14.02
N ALA A 44 4.62 -1.49 -15.08
CA ALA A 44 4.82 -2.57 -16.05
C ALA A 44 6.31 -2.87 -16.23
N ASN A 45 6.62 -4.12 -16.56
CA ASN A 45 7.94 -4.54 -17.02
C ASN A 45 8.02 -4.56 -18.57
N GLU A 46 9.21 -4.76 -19.12
CA GLU A 46 9.45 -4.83 -20.58
C GLU A 46 8.63 -5.92 -21.28
N ALA A 47 8.26 -7.00 -20.59
CA ALA A 47 7.43 -8.06 -21.12
C ALA A 47 5.93 -7.72 -21.14
N GLY A 48 5.55 -6.53 -20.69
CA GLY A 48 4.16 -6.03 -20.69
C GLY A 48 3.33 -6.50 -19.48
N PHE A 49 3.91 -7.23 -18.53
CA PHE A 49 3.21 -7.57 -17.28
C PHE A 49 3.09 -6.34 -16.40
N SER A 50 1.90 -6.06 -15.94
CA SER A 50 1.62 -4.86 -15.15
C SER A 50 0.87 -5.15 -13.87
N ILE A 51 1.12 -4.33 -12.86
CA ILE A 51 0.45 -4.37 -11.56
C ILE A 51 0.00 -2.97 -11.15
N PRO A 52 -1.15 -2.85 -10.46
CA PRO A 52 -1.53 -1.61 -9.80
C PRO A 52 -0.71 -1.41 -8.52
N VAL A 53 -0.36 -0.16 -8.24
CA VAL A 53 0.40 0.22 -7.04
C VAL A 53 -0.27 1.41 -6.35
N GLN A 54 -0.40 1.33 -5.04
CA GLN A 54 -0.85 2.44 -4.21
C GLN A 54 0.35 3.14 -3.56
N VAL A 55 0.34 4.46 -3.54
CA VAL A 55 1.41 5.27 -2.93
C VAL A 55 0.87 6.07 -1.75
N LYS A 56 1.57 6.09 -0.63
CA LYS A 56 1.29 6.97 0.49
C LYS A 56 2.56 7.67 0.94
N THR A 57 2.51 9.00 1.01
CA THR A 57 3.67 9.84 1.29
C THR A 57 3.48 10.64 2.56
N ILE A 58 4.54 10.74 3.34
CA ILE A 58 4.64 11.65 4.49
C ILE A 58 5.90 12.51 4.38
N ASN A 59 5.82 13.70 4.98
CA ASN A 59 6.98 14.57 5.20
C ASN A 59 7.24 14.62 6.71
N GLY A 60 7.83 13.54 7.23
CA GLY A 60 8.02 13.30 8.66
C GLY A 60 6.77 12.76 9.38
N GLY A 61 6.97 12.24 10.60
CA GLY A 61 5.90 11.69 11.43
C GLY A 61 5.50 10.27 11.07
N SER A 62 4.23 10.01 10.79
CA SER A 62 3.68 8.68 10.55
C SER A 62 2.59 8.69 9.48
N TRP A 63 2.50 7.60 8.72
CA TRP A 63 1.36 7.36 7.83
C TRP A 63 0.11 7.07 8.66
N GLN A 64 -0.98 7.76 8.35
CA GLN A 64 -2.28 7.55 8.98
C GLN A 64 -3.15 6.66 8.09
N PHE A 65 -3.60 5.55 8.66
CA PHE A 65 -4.47 4.60 7.98
C PHE A 65 -5.82 4.47 8.70
N LYS A 66 -6.89 4.42 7.91
CA LYS A 66 -8.20 4.04 8.42
C LYS A 66 -8.24 2.52 8.53
N VAL A 67 -8.23 1.97 9.74
CA VAL A 67 -8.12 0.52 9.96
C VAL A 67 -9.30 -0.29 9.42
N THR A 68 -10.48 0.33 9.28
CA THR A 68 -11.64 -0.32 8.64
C THR A 68 -11.47 -0.58 7.13
N SER A 69 -10.41 -0.09 6.52
CA SER A 69 -10.02 -0.50 5.18
C SER A 69 -9.34 -1.89 5.15
N PHE A 70 -8.81 -2.33 6.28
CA PHE A 70 -8.00 -3.54 6.43
C PHE A 70 -8.62 -4.59 7.35
N LEU A 71 -9.39 -4.16 8.34
CA LEU A 71 -10.01 -5.02 9.35
C LEU A 71 -11.52 -4.83 9.36
N ASP A 72 -12.23 -5.93 9.59
CA ASP A 72 -13.65 -5.90 9.88
C ASP A 72 -13.83 -5.56 11.36
N ILE A 73 -14.53 -4.46 11.62
CA ILE A 73 -14.71 -3.90 12.95
C ILE A 73 -16.21 -3.68 13.17
N GLU A 74 -16.73 -4.32 14.20
CA GLU A 74 -18.09 -4.12 14.66
C GLU A 74 -18.11 -3.12 15.81
N ILE A 75 -19.04 -2.18 15.76
CA ILE A 75 -19.30 -1.22 16.83
C ILE A 75 -20.74 -1.43 17.29
N LYS A 76 -20.91 -1.82 18.55
CA LYS A 76 -22.21 -1.98 19.21
C LYS A 76 -22.26 -1.11 20.47
N ARG A 77 -23.16 -0.14 20.50
CA ARG A 77 -23.29 0.86 21.58
C ARG A 77 -21.94 1.55 21.82
N ASP A 78 -21.35 1.34 23.02
CA ASP A 78 -20.06 1.90 23.45
C ASP A 78 -18.89 0.91 23.31
N ARG A 79 -19.11 -0.23 22.65
CA ARG A 79 -18.12 -1.31 22.48
C ARG A 79 -17.73 -1.48 21.03
N GLN A 80 -16.47 -1.80 20.83
CA GLN A 80 -15.83 -2.09 19.57
C GLN A 80 -15.22 -3.49 19.59
N THR A 81 -15.37 -4.23 18.50
CA THR A 81 -14.81 -5.59 18.37
C THR A 81 -14.15 -5.71 17.00
N VAL A 82 -12.91 -6.17 16.96
CA VAL A 82 -12.25 -6.56 15.71
C VAL A 82 -12.63 -8.00 15.39
N LEU A 83 -13.36 -8.19 14.29
CA LEU A 83 -13.86 -9.50 13.86
C LEU A 83 -12.77 -10.27 13.11
N GLY A 84 -11.88 -9.58 12.38
CA GLY A 84 -10.82 -10.21 11.62
C GLY A 84 -10.26 -9.31 10.52
N ARG A 85 -9.54 -9.93 9.59
CA ARG A 85 -9.09 -9.26 8.37
C ARG A 85 -10.27 -9.05 7.42
N LYS A 86 -10.36 -7.87 6.85
CA LYS A 86 -11.37 -7.56 5.84
C LYS A 86 -11.08 -8.34 4.56
N SER A 87 -12.13 -8.90 3.97
CA SER A 87 -12.02 -9.48 2.63
C SER A 87 -11.63 -8.41 1.60
N THR A 88 -10.76 -8.74 0.70
CA THR A 88 -10.31 -7.86 -0.40
C THR A 88 -10.18 -8.66 -1.68
N LEU A 89 -10.49 -8.01 -2.81
CA LEU A 89 -10.34 -8.60 -4.14
C LEU A 89 -8.87 -8.74 -4.56
N ASN A 90 -7.99 -7.90 -4.00
CA ASN A 90 -6.57 -7.92 -4.33
C ASN A 90 -5.70 -7.87 -3.07
N PRO A 91 -5.47 -9.02 -2.40
CA PRO A 91 -4.60 -9.08 -1.22
C PRO A 91 -3.12 -8.83 -1.57
N GLY A 92 -2.74 -9.02 -2.83
CA GLY A 92 -1.39 -8.76 -3.35
C GLY A 92 -1.16 -7.33 -3.86
N LEU A 93 -2.15 -6.41 -3.72
CA LEU A 93 -1.95 -5.01 -4.08
C LEU A 93 -0.71 -4.46 -3.38
N VAL A 94 0.23 -3.97 -4.17
CA VAL A 94 1.46 -3.38 -3.66
C VAL A 94 1.20 -1.96 -3.19
N CYS A 95 1.64 -1.67 -1.97
CA CYS A 95 1.62 -0.34 -1.38
C CYS A 95 3.06 0.15 -1.22
N VAL A 96 3.37 1.32 -1.76
CA VAL A 96 4.65 2.00 -1.58
C VAL A 96 4.45 3.15 -0.61
N LEU A 97 5.10 3.07 0.55
CA LEU A 97 5.08 4.13 1.55
C LEU A 97 6.36 4.94 1.39
N VAL A 98 6.21 6.26 1.20
CA VAL A 98 7.32 7.17 0.96
C VAL A 98 7.48 8.11 2.15
N LEU A 99 8.68 8.15 2.71
CA LEU A 99 9.11 9.15 3.68
C LEU A 99 10.02 10.15 2.98
N LEU A 100 9.59 11.40 2.90
CA LEU A 100 10.41 12.47 2.34
C LEU A 100 11.51 12.86 3.32
N GLY A 101 12.76 12.75 2.90
CA GLY A 101 13.96 13.10 3.65
C GLY A 101 14.74 14.29 3.05
N GLY A 102 14.21 14.89 1.99
CA GLY A 102 14.90 15.84 1.13
C GLY A 102 15.67 15.16 0.00
N ALA A 103 16.20 15.93 -0.94
CA ALA A 103 16.80 15.44 -2.17
C ALA A 103 17.83 14.32 -1.92
N GLY A 104 17.59 13.14 -2.45
CA GLY A 104 18.46 11.97 -2.35
C GLY A 104 18.43 11.26 -0.98
N LYS A 105 17.53 11.65 -0.06
CA LYS A 105 17.39 11.04 1.27
C LYS A 105 15.99 10.48 1.50
N ASP A 106 15.18 10.38 0.45
CA ASP A 106 13.84 9.81 0.53
C ASP A 106 13.92 8.31 0.77
N GLU A 107 13.00 7.80 1.58
CA GLU A 107 12.94 6.38 1.92
C GLU A 107 11.67 5.73 1.36
N PHE A 108 11.83 4.51 0.84
CA PHE A 108 10.75 3.74 0.23
C PHE A 108 10.57 2.41 0.95
N PHE A 109 9.34 2.10 1.32
CA PHE A 109 8.94 0.86 1.97
C PHE A 109 7.88 0.20 1.13
N THR A 110 8.11 -1.03 0.66
CA THR A 110 7.13 -1.74 -0.17
C THR A 110 6.52 -2.92 0.57
N LEU A 111 5.20 -2.95 0.61
CA LEU A 111 4.40 -3.96 1.29
C LEU A 111 3.23 -4.37 0.41
N THR A 112 2.72 -5.58 0.63
CA THR A 112 1.42 -5.95 0.09
C THR A 112 0.29 -5.46 1.01
N PHE A 113 -0.92 -5.38 0.47
CA PHE A 113 -2.12 -5.11 1.29
C PHE A 113 -2.26 -6.13 2.43
N LYS A 114 -1.88 -7.39 2.18
CA LYS A 114 -1.87 -8.46 3.18
C LYS A 114 -0.87 -8.20 4.31
N ASP A 115 0.29 -7.64 4.01
CA ASP A 115 1.28 -7.25 5.02
C ASP A 115 0.75 -6.14 5.91
N LEU A 116 0.11 -5.13 5.32
CA LEU A 116 -0.57 -4.08 6.08
C LEU A 116 -1.70 -4.63 6.95
N GLN A 117 -2.49 -5.58 6.46
CA GLN A 117 -3.49 -6.26 7.29
C GLN A 117 -2.85 -6.98 8.47
N THR A 118 -1.72 -7.65 8.24
CA THR A 118 -0.96 -8.35 9.30
C THR A 118 -0.46 -7.35 10.33
N TYR A 119 0.13 -6.24 9.87
CA TYR A 119 0.54 -5.15 10.76
C TYR A 119 -0.60 -4.67 11.65
N PHE A 120 -1.78 -4.37 11.07
CA PHE A 120 -2.92 -3.86 11.85
C PHE A 120 -3.51 -4.89 12.81
N VAL A 121 -3.50 -6.18 12.47
CA VAL A 121 -3.90 -7.24 13.41
C VAL A 121 -3.03 -7.23 14.67
N HIS A 122 -1.73 -6.96 14.53
CA HIS A 122 -0.79 -6.95 15.66
C HIS A 122 -0.79 -5.63 16.43
N HIS A 123 -0.88 -4.50 15.75
CA HIS A 123 -0.65 -3.17 16.32
C HIS A 123 -1.94 -2.44 16.70
N TYR A 124 -3.06 -2.72 16.02
CA TYR A 124 -4.33 -2.11 16.40
C TYR A 124 -4.93 -2.85 17.61
N LYS A 125 -5.12 -2.11 18.69
CA LYS A 125 -5.64 -2.63 19.98
C LYS A 125 -7.13 -2.96 19.89
N GLY A 126 -7.49 -3.89 19.08
CA GLY A 126 -8.84 -4.36 18.93
C GLY A 126 -8.78 -5.86 18.75
N ARG A 127 -8.80 -6.59 19.85
CA ARG A 127 -8.84 -8.04 19.81
C ARG A 127 -10.29 -8.51 19.72
N LYS A 128 -10.49 -9.81 19.46
CA LYS A 128 -11.79 -10.50 19.38
C LYS A 128 -12.73 -10.33 20.58
N ARG A 129 -12.37 -9.52 21.57
CA ARG A 129 -13.21 -9.21 22.74
C ARG A 129 -13.70 -7.77 22.67
N PRO A 130 -14.99 -7.51 23.00
CA PRO A 130 -15.51 -6.15 23.05
C PRO A 130 -14.69 -5.27 23.98
N HIS A 131 -14.29 -4.10 23.51
CA HIS A 131 -13.54 -3.12 24.29
C HIS A 131 -14.11 -1.71 24.05
N LYS A 132 -13.71 -0.74 24.85
CA LYS A 132 -14.12 0.66 24.69
C LYS A 132 -13.73 1.16 23.27
N ILE A 133 -14.63 1.91 22.66
CA ILE A 133 -14.39 2.51 21.34
C ILE A 133 -13.09 3.32 21.37
N GLN A 134 -12.28 3.10 20.35
CA GLN A 134 -11.04 3.84 20.10
C GLN A 134 -11.03 4.39 18.68
N SER A 135 -10.05 5.26 18.39
CA SER A 135 -9.88 5.80 17.05
C SER A 135 -9.80 4.69 16.00
N LEU A 136 -10.54 4.85 14.90
CA LEU A 136 -10.47 3.99 13.72
C LEU A 136 -9.26 4.34 12.81
N HIS A 137 -8.37 5.22 13.27
CA HIS A 137 -7.11 5.53 12.62
C HIS A 137 -5.96 4.91 13.39
N CYS A 138 -5.03 4.33 12.66
CA CYS A 138 -3.79 3.77 13.20
C CYS A 138 -2.60 4.43 12.51
N ALA A 139 -1.66 4.89 13.32
CA ALA A 139 -0.40 5.43 12.85
C ALA A 139 0.59 4.30 12.56
N VAL A 140 1.25 4.34 11.41
CA VAL A 140 2.36 3.46 11.05
C VAL A 140 3.61 4.31 10.98
N GLN A 141 4.64 3.95 11.74
CA GLN A 141 5.88 4.73 11.79
C GLN A 141 6.97 4.08 10.92
N PRO A 142 7.87 4.87 10.31
CA PRO A 142 8.95 4.33 9.49
C PRO A 142 9.81 3.29 10.22
N LYS A 143 10.04 3.48 11.53
CA LYS A 143 10.81 2.55 12.36
C LYS A 143 10.18 1.15 12.48
N ASP A 144 8.86 1.05 12.33
CA ASP A 144 8.11 -0.20 12.44
C ASP A 144 8.14 -1.01 11.14
N LEU A 145 8.67 -0.42 10.06
CA LEU A 145 8.65 -1.00 8.71
C LEU A 145 10.05 -1.24 8.13
N GLN A 146 11.09 -1.28 8.95
CA GLN A 146 12.48 -1.39 8.47
C GLN A 146 12.74 -2.64 7.62
N GLU A 147 12.05 -3.74 7.89
CA GLU A 147 12.11 -4.98 7.10
C GLU A 147 11.53 -4.80 5.68
N PHE A 148 10.64 -3.84 5.48
CA PHE A 148 10.01 -3.52 4.20
C PHE A 148 10.74 -2.42 3.41
N LYS A 149 11.87 -1.91 3.90
CA LYS A 149 12.69 -0.90 3.23
C LYS A 149 13.43 -1.51 2.04
N SER A 150 12.67 -1.93 1.04
CA SER A 150 13.16 -2.59 -0.17
C SER A 150 12.11 -2.50 -1.27
N TRP A 151 12.44 -2.95 -2.49
CA TRP A 151 11.49 -3.07 -3.60
C TRP A 151 10.97 -4.51 -3.81
N ASN A 152 11.29 -5.43 -2.90
CA ASN A 152 11.04 -6.86 -3.07
C ASN A 152 9.56 -7.19 -3.28
N ALA A 153 8.63 -6.61 -2.51
CA ALA A 153 7.20 -6.88 -2.67
C ALA A 153 6.70 -6.52 -4.08
N LEU A 154 7.20 -5.43 -4.68
CA LEU A 154 6.86 -5.02 -6.04
C LEU A 154 7.48 -5.97 -7.08
N LEU A 155 8.76 -6.31 -6.93
CA LEU A 155 9.47 -7.21 -7.83
C LEU A 155 8.84 -8.60 -7.85
N ASP A 156 8.44 -9.10 -6.69
CA ASP A 156 7.81 -10.43 -6.58
C ASP A 156 6.37 -10.42 -7.14
N ALA A 157 5.63 -9.34 -6.97
CA ALA A 157 4.31 -9.18 -7.59
C ALA A 157 4.38 -9.20 -9.12
N LEU A 158 5.37 -8.52 -9.73
CA LEU A 158 5.58 -8.54 -11.18
C LEU A 158 6.00 -9.92 -11.70
N LYS A 159 6.81 -10.69 -10.96
CA LYS A 159 7.17 -12.08 -11.29
C LYS A 159 5.96 -13.01 -11.19
N GLY A 160 5.16 -12.86 -10.13
CA GLY A 160 3.95 -13.66 -9.88
C GLY A 160 2.93 -13.51 -11.00
N THR A 161 2.72 -12.32 -11.52
CA THR A 161 1.83 -12.04 -12.66
C THR A 161 2.25 -12.83 -13.91
N LYS A 162 3.55 -12.89 -14.19
CA LYS A 162 4.09 -13.69 -15.32
C LYS A 162 3.73 -15.18 -15.18
N GLN A 163 3.88 -15.75 -13.99
CA GLN A 163 3.58 -17.15 -13.74
C GLN A 163 2.09 -17.45 -13.82
N GLN A 164 1.22 -16.54 -13.40
CA GLN A 164 -0.22 -16.70 -13.47
C GLN A 164 -0.71 -16.73 -14.90
N LEU A 165 -0.32 -15.77 -15.73
CA LEU A 165 -0.69 -15.72 -17.16
C LEU A 165 -0.17 -16.92 -17.94
N ALA A 166 1.03 -17.41 -17.62
CA ALA A 166 1.57 -18.62 -18.26
C ALA A 166 0.77 -19.91 -17.89
N ARG A 167 0.08 -19.93 -16.74
CA ARG A 167 -0.78 -21.06 -16.34
C ARG A 167 -2.18 -20.99 -16.96
N GLU A 168 -2.69 -19.78 -17.19
CA GLU A 168 -4.04 -19.57 -17.73
C GLU A 168 -4.07 -19.67 -19.25
N TRP A 169 -2.94 -19.41 -19.93
CA TRP A 169 -2.85 -19.56 -21.37
C TRP A 169 -2.66 -21.01 -21.77
N LYS A 170 -3.76 -21.70 -22.13
CA LYS A 170 -3.73 -23.00 -22.82
C LYS A 170 -4.00 -22.71 -24.30
N PRO A 171 -3.07 -23.06 -25.23
CA PRO A 171 -3.37 -22.97 -26.64
C PRO A 171 -4.55 -23.90 -26.94
N GLU A 172 -5.57 -23.40 -27.64
CA GLU A 172 -6.64 -24.25 -28.16
C GLU A 172 -6.00 -25.30 -29.04
N SER A 173 -6.17 -26.59 -28.65
CA SER A 173 -5.78 -27.72 -29.49
C SER A 173 -6.63 -27.66 -30.74
N LYS A 174 -5.99 -27.43 -31.89
CA LYS A 174 -6.61 -27.56 -33.23
C LYS A 174 -6.96 -29.00 -33.50
#